data_6b9ba7a3effbdaeecb586de165879cfc
#
_entry.id   6b9ba7a3effbdaeecb586de165879cfc
#
_cell.length_a   1.000
_cell.length_b   1.000
_cell.length_c   1.000
_cell.angle_alpha   90.00
_cell.angle_beta   90.00
_cell.angle_gamma   90.00
#
_symmetry.space_group_name_H-M   'P 1'
#
loop_
_entity.id
_entity.type
_entity.pdbx_description
1 polymer ?
#
loop_
_entity_poly.entity_id
_entity_poly.type
_entity_poly.pdbx_seq_one_letter_code
_entity_poly.pdbx_strand_id
1 'polypeptide(L)'
;MANKHELTRDDILPVETYGAARSDQRARMVEVKRNRRMEVGPVCTFYFESYETMWYQVHEMLFIEKGGEAQIEDELRAYNPLIPKGDELVATVMFEIDDPVRRKTFLSRLGGIEETAFLEFAGQRVRGRPEADVDRTTADGKASSVQFIHFPFTPDQVAEFRRPGTQVVLGFEHPAYGHMAVAPEAVRQALAQDFD
;
A
#
# COMPACT_ATOMS: atom_id res chain seq x y z
N MET A 1 -8.30 20.06 -6.68
CA MET A 1 -9.13 19.10 -7.44
C MET A 1 -9.53 18.03 -6.46
N ALA A 2 -10.76 17.51 -6.51
CA ALA A 2 -11.13 16.36 -5.66
C ALA A 2 -10.22 15.17 -6.01
N ASN A 3 -9.82 14.42 -5.01
CA ASN A 3 -9.05 13.20 -5.22
C ASN A 3 -9.89 12.19 -6.00
N LYS A 4 -9.26 11.46 -6.91
CA LYS A 4 -9.90 10.33 -7.56
C LYS A 4 -9.73 9.08 -6.69
N HIS A 5 -10.82 8.39 -6.41
CA HIS A 5 -10.85 7.21 -5.53
C HIS A 5 -11.12 5.90 -6.26
N GLU A 6 -11.21 5.94 -7.57
CA GLU A 6 -11.49 4.79 -8.41
C GLU A 6 -10.93 4.99 -9.81
N LEU A 7 -10.39 3.92 -10.39
CA LEU A 7 -10.04 3.81 -11.79
C LEU A 7 -11.25 3.28 -12.56
N THR A 8 -11.54 3.94 -13.66
CA THR A 8 -12.56 3.50 -14.62
C THR A 8 -11.92 3.12 -15.94
N ARG A 9 -12.68 2.49 -16.82
CA ARG A 9 -12.20 2.17 -18.16
C ARG A 9 -11.71 3.41 -18.92
N ASP A 10 -12.32 4.57 -18.70
CA ASP A 10 -11.95 5.83 -19.35
C ASP A 10 -10.57 6.34 -18.91
N ASP A 11 -10.06 5.87 -17.79
CA ASP A 11 -8.73 6.20 -17.27
C ASP A 11 -7.63 5.33 -17.91
N ILE A 12 -8.00 4.27 -18.65
CA ILE A 12 -7.05 3.30 -19.21
C ILE A 12 -6.65 3.73 -20.62
N LEU A 13 -5.36 3.98 -20.78
CA LEU A 13 -4.77 4.29 -22.08
C LEU A 13 -4.66 3.03 -22.95
N PRO A 14 -4.78 3.18 -24.29
CA PRO A 14 -4.39 2.11 -25.20
C PRO A 14 -2.95 1.65 -24.94
N VAL A 15 -2.70 0.34 -25.04
CA VAL A 15 -1.40 -0.28 -24.72
C VAL A 15 -0.24 0.35 -25.50
N GLU A 16 -0.47 0.69 -26.77
CA GLU A 16 0.53 1.35 -27.62
C GLU A 16 0.85 2.76 -27.12
N THR A 17 -0.18 3.53 -26.70
CA THR A 17 -0.02 4.88 -26.15
C THR A 17 0.75 4.83 -24.83
N TYR A 18 0.37 3.91 -23.93
CA TYR A 18 1.09 3.70 -22.69
C TYR A 18 2.54 3.25 -22.95
N GLY A 19 2.75 2.30 -23.87
CA GLY A 19 4.06 1.79 -24.24
C GLY A 19 5.02 2.88 -24.71
N ALA A 20 4.53 3.84 -25.49
CA ALA A 20 5.32 4.99 -25.95
C ALA A 20 5.74 5.92 -24.81
N ALA A 21 4.88 6.10 -23.78
CA ALA A 21 5.13 6.95 -22.62
C ALA A 21 5.75 6.20 -21.42
N ARG A 22 5.90 4.89 -21.48
CA ARG A 22 6.24 4.01 -20.34
C ARG A 22 7.52 4.42 -19.61
N SER A 23 8.56 4.81 -20.35
CA SER A 23 9.83 5.25 -19.75
C SER A 23 9.64 6.48 -18.85
N ASP A 24 8.88 7.46 -19.32
CA ASP A 24 8.62 8.69 -18.61
C ASP A 24 7.70 8.44 -17.41
N GLN A 25 6.68 7.59 -17.58
CA GLN A 25 5.80 7.19 -16.47
C GLN A 25 6.58 6.44 -15.38
N ARG A 26 7.52 5.58 -15.76
CA ARG A 26 8.40 4.91 -14.80
C ARG A 26 9.28 5.90 -14.02
N ALA A 27 9.89 6.85 -14.70
CA ALA A 27 10.70 7.89 -14.06
C ALA A 27 9.86 8.74 -13.09
N ARG A 28 8.67 9.16 -13.51
CA ARG A 28 7.72 9.88 -12.66
C ARG A 28 7.32 9.06 -11.45
N MET A 29 7.05 7.76 -11.61
CA MET A 29 6.61 6.88 -10.53
C MET A 29 7.70 6.65 -9.47
N VAL A 30 8.99 6.68 -9.84
CA VAL A 30 10.10 6.67 -8.88
C VAL A 30 10.01 7.89 -7.94
N GLU A 31 9.72 9.08 -8.46
CA GLU A 31 9.56 10.29 -7.65
C GLU A 31 8.30 10.22 -6.77
N VAL A 32 7.16 9.80 -7.31
CA VAL A 32 5.92 9.63 -6.55
C VAL A 32 6.13 8.67 -5.38
N LYS A 33 6.74 7.51 -5.63
CA LYS A 33 6.94 6.47 -4.61
C LYS A 33 8.03 6.81 -3.59
N ARG A 34 8.89 7.81 -3.83
CA ARG A 34 9.99 8.19 -2.93
C ARG A 34 9.50 8.48 -1.50
N ASN A 35 8.41 9.22 -1.37
CA ASN A 35 7.83 9.61 -0.10
C ASN A 35 6.57 8.81 0.26
N ARG A 36 6.40 7.63 -0.33
CA ARG A 36 5.25 6.77 -0.08
C ARG A 36 5.66 5.37 0.41
N ARG A 37 6.88 5.22 0.88
CA ARG A 37 7.36 3.95 1.43
C ARG A 37 8.02 4.15 2.79
N MET A 38 7.83 3.17 3.67
CA MET A 38 8.46 3.12 4.99
C MET A 38 8.94 1.72 5.29
N GLU A 39 10.22 1.59 5.64
CA GLU A 39 10.78 0.36 6.15
C GLU A 39 10.44 0.22 7.64
N VAL A 40 9.93 -0.94 8.05
CA VAL A 40 9.58 -1.26 9.43
C VAL A 40 10.27 -2.55 9.84
N GLY A 41 11.35 -2.43 10.59
CA GLY A 41 12.24 -3.55 10.92
C GLY A 41 13.12 -3.97 9.73
N PRO A 42 13.79 -5.14 9.82
CA PRO A 42 14.88 -5.49 8.91
C PRO A 42 14.45 -6.05 7.56
N VAL A 43 13.18 -6.40 7.37
CA VAL A 43 12.72 -7.12 6.17
C VAL A 43 11.34 -6.72 5.67
N CYS A 44 10.72 -5.70 6.26
CA CYS A 44 9.36 -5.30 5.89
C CYS A 44 9.34 -3.86 5.39
N THR A 45 8.67 -3.64 4.26
CA THR A 45 8.42 -2.31 3.71
C THR A 45 6.93 -2.12 3.48
N PHE A 46 6.39 -0.97 3.92
CA PHE A 46 5.07 -0.48 3.58
C PHE A 46 5.18 0.43 2.35
N TYR A 47 4.44 0.11 1.31
CA TYR A 47 4.26 0.92 0.11
C TYR A 47 2.84 1.49 0.14
N PHE A 48 2.72 2.77 0.52
CA PHE A 48 1.41 3.42 0.58
C PHE A 48 0.91 3.71 -0.84
N GLU A 49 -0.26 3.19 -1.12
CA GLU A 49 -0.88 3.28 -2.43
C GLU A 49 -1.67 4.58 -2.61
N SER A 50 -1.95 4.93 -3.84
CA SER A 50 -2.74 6.08 -4.25
C SER A 50 -3.37 5.79 -5.61
N TYR A 51 -4.25 6.69 -6.07
CA TYR A 51 -4.77 6.62 -7.43
C TYR A 51 -3.64 6.50 -8.48
N GLU A 52 -2.57 7.31 -8.34
CA GLU A 52 -1.46 7.31 -9.31
C GLU A 52 -0.66 6.00 -9.29
N THR A 53 -0.41 5.41 -8.10
CA THR A 53 0.33 4.16 -8.01
C THR A 53 -0.47 2.99 -8.58
N MET A 54 -1.78 2.97 -8.37
CA MET A 54 -2.66 1.93 -8.92
C MET A 54 -2.91 2.13 -10.42
N TRP A 55 -3.06 3.37 -10.90
CA TRP A 55 -3.09 3.67 -12.31
C TRP A 55 -1.85 3.12 -13.04
N TYR A 56 -0.68 3.38 -12.48
CA TYR A 56 0.57 2.87 -13.02
C TYR A 56 0.61 1.34 -13.00
N GLN A 57 0.20 0.72 -11.89
CA GLN A 57 0.21 -0.74 -11.72
C GLN A 57 -0.69 -1.43 -12.74
N VAL A 58 -1.93 -0.96 -12.91
CA VAL A 58 -2.87 -1.51 -13.90
C VAL A 58 -2.27 -1.44 -15.32
N HIS A 59 -1.69 -0.28 -15.69
CA HIS A 59 -1.07 -0.14 -17.02
C HIS A 59 0.15 -1.04 -17.21
N GLU A 60 0.98 -1.25 -16.19
CA GLU A 60 2.10 -2.20 -16.26
C GLU A 60 1.61 -3.63 -16.46
N MET A 61 0.54 -4.05 -15.76
CA MET A 61 -0.03 -5.39 -15.93
C MET A 61 -0.57 -5.59 -17.35
N LEU A 62 -1.38 -4.67 -17.84
CA LEU A 62 -1.92 -4.72 -19.22
C LEU A 62 -0.81 -4.73 -20.28
N PHE A 63 0.25 -3.95 -20.06
CA PHE A 63 1.38 -3.87 -20.99
C PHE A 63 2.23 -5.16 -21.02
N ILE A 64 2.46 -5.77 -19.84
CA ILE A 64 3.32 -6.95 -19.70
C ILE A 64 2.57 -8.23 -20.10
N GLU A 65 1.35 -8.41 -19.61
CA GLU A 65 0.58 -9.64 -19.80
C GLU A 65 -0.13 -9.72 -21.15
N LYS A 66 -0.44 -8.56 -21.76
CA LYS A 66 -1.06 -8.45 -23.10
C LYS A 66 -2.39 -9.20 -23.23
N GLY A 67 -3.18 -9.25 -22.16
CA GLY A 67 -4.49 -9.92 -22.13
C GLY A 67 -5.59 -9.18 -22.88
N GLY A 68 -5.29 -7.99 -23.42
CA GLY A 68 -6.21 -7.19 -24.23
C GLY A 68 -7.38 -6.60 -23.43
N GLU A 69 -8.44 -6.27 -24.13
CA GLU A 69 -9.63 -5.61 -23.56
C GLU A 69 -10.30 -6.40 -22.43
N ALA A 70 -10.29 -7.72 -22.52
CA ALA A 70 -10.92 -8.57 -21.51
C ALA A 70 -10.21 -8.52 -20.15
N GLN A 71 -8.92 -8.21 -20.14
CA GLN A 71 -8.12 -8.11 -18.91
C GLN A 71 -8.44 -6.84 -18.13
N ILE A 72 -8.88 -5.75 -18.76
CA ILE A 72 -9.07 -4.46 -18.10
C ILE A 72 -10.01 -4.56 -16.89
N GLU A 73 -11.14 -5.22 -17.04
CA GLU A 73 -12.11 -5.36 -15.95
C GLU A 73 -11.56 -6.16 -14.76
N ASP A 74 -10.74 -7.16 -15.01
CA ASP A 74 -10.11 -7.96 -13.96
C ASP A 74 -9.06 -7.14 -13.21
N GLU A 75 -8.25 -6.35 -13.91
CA GLU A 75 -7.26 -5.45 -13.30
C GLU A 75 -7.93 -4.34 -12.48
N LEU A 76 -8.99 -3.71 -13.02
CA LEU A 76 -9.75 -2.70 -12.28
C LEU A 76 -10.36 -3.28 -11.00
N ARG A 77 -10.92 -4.48 -11.07
CA ARG A 77 -11.47 -5.18 -9.90
C ARG A 77 -10.40 -5.50 -8.86
N ALA A 78 -9.21 -5.90 -9.30
CA ALA A 78 -8.11 -6.28 -8.42
C ALA A 78 -7.46 -5.08 -7.72
N TYR A 79 -7.33 -3.93 -8.41
CA TYR A 79 -6.55 -2.81 -7.91
C TYR A 79 -7.37 -1.62 -7.37
N ASN A 80 -8.64 -1.48 -7.73
CA ASN A 80 -9.50 -0.42 -7.20
C ASN A 80 -9.70 -0.47 -5.68
N PRO A 81 -9.75 -1.63 -5.02
CA PRO A 81 -9.79 -1.69 -3.56
C PRO A 81 -8.57 -1.05 -2.89
N LEU A 82 -7.42 -1.03 -3.57
CA LEU A 82 -6.17 -0.47 -3.03
C LEU A 82 -6.04 1.06 -3.21
N ILE A 83 -7.01 1.71 -3.83
CA ILE A 83 -7.04 3.18 -3.94
C ILE A 83 -7.72 3.76 -2.70
N PRO A 84 -7.04 4.62 -1.90
CA PRO A 84 -7.64 5.26 -0.73
C PRO A 84 -8.93 5.99 -1.06
N LYS A 85 -9.94 5.90 -0.18
CA LYS A 85 -11.29 6.45 -0.39
C LYS A 85 -11.50 7.84 0.21
N GLY A 86 -10.41 8.52 0.62
CA GLY A 86 -10.42 9.88 1.15
C GLY A 86 -10.50 9.96 2.68
N ASP A 87 -10.81 8.87 3.35
CA ASP A 87 -10.83 8.72 4.81
C ASP A 87 -9.92 7.61 5.32
N GLU A 88 -9.01 7.13 4.48
CA GLU A 88 -8.08 6.05 4.82
C GLU A 88 -6.72 6.21 4.15
N LEU A 89 -5.72 5.53 4.68
CA LEU A 89 -4.48 5.19 3.98
C LEU A 89 -4.49 3.70 3.64
N VAL A 90 -3.97 3.34 2.48
CA VAL A 90 -3.87 1.94 2.05
C VAL A 90 -2.41 1.63 1.74
N ALA A 91 -1.94 0.47 2.19
CA ALA A 91 -0.57 0.04 1.95
C ALA A 91 -0.48 -1.39 1.44
N THR A 92 0.32 -1.59 0.40
CA THR A 92 0.92 -2.89 0.09
C THR A 92 2.12 -3.08 1.02
N VAL A 93 2.08 -4.13 1.82
CA VAL A 93 3.13 -4.47 2.79
C VAL A 93 3.89 -5.68 2.30
N MET A 94 5.20 -5.55 2.15
CA MET A 94 6.05 -6.60 1.59
C MET A 94 7.11 -7.06 2.60
N PHE A 95 7.20 -8.38 2.82
CA PHE A 95 8.33 -9.01 3.52
C PHE A 95 9.38 -9.43 2.49
N GLU A 96 10.43 -8.64 2.38
CA GLU A 96 11.46 -8.71 1.35
C GLU A 96 12.66 -9.53 1.84
N ILE A 97 12.60 -10.84 1.59
CA ILE A 97 13.64 -11.80 1.94
C ILE A 97 14.00 -12.61 0.69
N ASP A 98 15.19 -12.43 0.16
CA ASP A 98 15.63 -13.04 -1.12
C ASP A 98 15.70 -14.56 -1.05
N ASP A 99 16.32 -15.10 -0.02
CA ASP A 99 16.46 -16.55 0.15
C ASP A 99 15.10 -17.22 0.42
N PRO A 100 14.65 -18.15 -0.44
CA PRO A 100 13.32 -18.74 -0.33
C PRO A 100 13.16 -19.65 0.91
N VAL A 101 14.22 -20.29 1.38
CA VAL A 101 14.19 -21.17 2.56
C VAL A 101 14.06 -20.30 3.82
N ARG A 102 14.89 -19.27 3.91
CA ARG A 102 14.83 -18.29 5.00
C ARG A 102 13.47 -17.58 5.01
N ARG A 103 12.97 -17.14 3.84
CA ARG A 103 11.66 -16.51 3.70
C ARG A 103 10.52 -17.41 4.20
N LYS A 104 10.50 -18.68 3.78
CA LYS A 104 9.50 -19.65 4.24
C LYS A 104 9.54 -19.83 5.77
N THR A 105 10.73 -20.03 6.33
CA THR A 105 10.92 -20.21 7.78
C THR A 105 10.54 -18.96 8.56
N PHE A 106 10.82 -17.77 8.04
CA PHE A 106 10.47 -16.52 8.66
C PHE A 106 8.94 -16.31 8.67
N LEU A 107 8.31 -16.42 7.51
CA LEU A 107 6.87 -16.21 7.36
C LEU A 107 6.01 -17.24 8.13
N SER A 108 6.51 -18.46 8.36
CA SER A 108 5.80 -19.47 9.16
C SER A 108 5.63 -19.10 10.64
N ARG A 109 6.28 -18.03 11.11
CA ARG A 109 6.17 -17.51 12.48
C ARG A 109 5.29 -16.26 12.57
N LEU A 110 4.80 -15.77 11.43
CA LEU A 110 4.11 -14.49 11.32
C LEU A 110 2.60 -14.62 11.04
N GLY A 111 2.00 -15.78 11.32
CA GLY A 111 0.56 -15.94 11.15
C GLY A 111 -0.23 -14.88 11.92
N GLY A 112 -1.12 -14.16 11.24
CA GLY A 112 -1.92 -13.07 11.81
C GLY A 112 -1.20 -11.72 11.90
N ILE A 113 -0.01 -11.58 11.30
CA ILE A 113 0.74 -10.30 11.29
C ILE A 113 -0.09 -9.15 10.70
N GLU A 114 -0.92 -9.44 9.72
CA GLU A 114 -1.81 -8.51 9.02
C GLU A 114 -2.79 -7.80 9.97
N GLU A 115 -3.16 -8.43 11.08
CA GLU A 115 -4.06 -7.87 12.08
C GLU A 115 -3.36 -6.96 13.12
N THR A 116 -2.03 -6.89 13.07
CA THR A 116 -1.22 -6.24 14.13
C THR A 116 -0.58 -4.93 13.70
N ALA A 117 -0.81 -4.51 12.44
CA ALA A 117 -0.31 -3.24 11.94
C ALA A 117 -1.04 -2.05 12.58
N PHE A 118 -0.32 -0.96 12.84
CA PHE A 118 -0.90 0.26 13.38
C PHE A 118 -0.14 1.52 12.95
N LEU A 119 -0.86 2.64 12.95
CA LEU A 119 -0.31 4.00 12.96
C LEU A 119 -0.61 4.64 14.32
N GLU A 120 0.37 5.35 14.89
CA GLU A 120 0.20 6.08 16.15
C GLU A 120 0.71 7.51 16.00
N PHE A 121 -0.10 8.48 16.42
CA PHE A 121 0.23 9.90 16.37
C PHE A 121 -0.69 10.69 17.31
N ALA A 122 -0.18 11.77 17.88
CA ALA A 122 -0.93 12.67 18.77
C ALA A 122 -1.70 11.93 19.91
N GLY A 123 -1.13 10.82 20.43
CA GLY A 123 -1.78 10.00 21.46
C GLY A 123 -2.95 9.13 20.95
N GLN A 124 -3.17 9.08 19.66
CA GLN A 124 -4.20 8.28 19.00
C GLN A 124 -3.58 7.13 18.24
N ARG A 125 -4.34 6.03 18.10
CA ARG A 125 -3.93 4.87 17.33
C ARG A 125 -4.98 4.48 16.30
N VAL A 126 -4.52 4.32 15.07
CA VAL A 126 -5.29 3.77 13.95
C VAL A 126 -4.80 2.34 13.71
N ARG A 127 -5.69 1.36 13.87
CA ARG A 127 -5.36 -0.05 13.59
C ARG A 127 -5.54 -0.34 12.11
N GLY A 128 -4.55 -1.04 11.54
CA GLY A 128 -4.65 -1.60 10.21
C GLY A 128 -5.71 -2.71 10.15
N ARG A 129 -6.38 -2.79 9.01
CA ARG A 129 -7.35 -3.85 8.68
C ARG A 129 -6.90 -4.51 7.40
N PRO A 130 -6.66 -5.83 7.39
CA PRO A 130 -6.34 -6.54 6.14
C PRO A 130 -7.57 -6.56 5.22
N GLU A 131 -7.32 -6.72 3.92
CA GLU A 131 -8.37 -6.96 2.94
C GLU A 131 -9.13 -8.25 3.27
N ALA A 132 -10.48 -8.19 3.28
CA ALA A 132 -11.33 -9.28 3.77
C ALA A 132 -11.45 -10.47 2.80
N ASP A 133 -11.23 -10.23 1.52
CA ASP A 133 -11.54 -11.20 0.45
C ASP A 133 -10.43 -12.23 0.19
N VAL A 134 -9.29 -12.11 0.85
CA VAL A 134 -8.14 -12.99 0.63
C VAL A 134 -7.47 -13.38 1.94
N ASP A 135 -7.48 -14.68 2.26
CA ASP A 135 -6.71 -15.22 3.38
C ASP A 135 -5.20 -14.99 3.15
N ARG A 136 -4.60 -14.15 3.99
CA ARG A 136 -3.16 -13.83 3.94
C ARG A 136 -2.31 -14.68 4.88
N THR A 137 -2.95 -15.45 5.72
CA THR A 137 -2.31 -16.47 6.57
C THR A 137 -2.91 -17.82 6.22
N THR A 138 -2.07 -18.79 5.89
CA THR A 138 -2.49 -20.16 5.56
C THR A 138 -2.97 -20.91 6.81
N ALA A 139 -3.71 -22.01 6.63
CA ALA A 139 -4.25 -22.81 7.74
C ALA A 139 -3.16 -23.36 8.69
N ASP A 140 -1.93 -23.53 8.20
CA ASP A 140 -0.75 -23.92 8.99
C ASP A 140 -0.01 -22.72 9.64
N GLY A 141 -0.60 -21.52 9.58
CA GLY A 141 -0.10 -20.32 10.25
C GLY A 141 1.01 -19.58 9.52
N LYS A 142 1.27 -19.87 8.24
CA LYS A 142 2.26 -19.16 7.45
C LYS A 142 1.65 -17.89 6.83
N ALA A 143 2.22 -16.72 7.14
CA ALA A 143 1.84 -15.46 6.51
C ALA A 143 2.25 -15.39 5.03
N SER A 144 1.48 -14.65 4.22
CA SER A 144 1.90 -14.23 2.88
C SER A 144 3.07 -13.24 2.98
N SER A 145 3.96 -13.24 1.97
CA SER A 145 5.00 -12.21 1.87
C SER A 145 4.46 -10.85 1.42
N VAL A 146 3.23 -10.80 0.93
CA VAL A 146 2.54 -9.57 0.52
C VAL A 146 1.21 -9.50 1.25
N GLN A 147 0.96 -8.36 1.90
CA GLN A 147 -0.26 -8.05 2.61
C GLN A 147 -0.84 -6.75 2.06
N PHE A 148 -2.16 -6.60 2.09
CA PHE A 148 -2.82 -5.32 1.81
C PHE A 148 -3.54 -4.87 3.07
N ILE A 149 -3.21 -3.67 3.53
CA ILE A 149 -3.67 -3.16 4.83
C ILE A 149 -4.26 -1.77 4.65
N HIS A 150 -5.50 -1.61 5.13
CA HIS A 150 -6.24 -0.36 5.18
C HIS A 150 -6.13 0.25 6.57
N PHE A 151 -5.87 1.54 6.66
CA PHE A 151 -5.86 2.30 7.89
C PHE A 151 -7.00 3.33 7.84
N PRO A 152 -8.20 3.02 8.36
CA PRO A 152 -9.33 3.94 8.35
C PRO A 152 -9.17 5.02 9.43
N PHE A 153 -9.42 6.27 9.05
CA PHE A 153 -9.31 7.43 9.91
C PHE A 153 -10.68 8.04 10.18
N THR A 154 -10.84 8.56 11.39
CA THR A 154 -11.94 9.50 11.68
C THR A 154 -11.56 10.91 11.21
N PRO A 155 -12.55 11.83 11.00
CA PRO A 155 -12.25 13.20 10.63
C PRO A 155 -11.29 13.93 11.59
N ASP A 156 -11.40 13.68 12.90
CA ASP A 156 -10.49 14.24 13.90
C ASP A 156 -9.07 13.70 13.76
N GLN A 157 -8.95 12.42 13.43
CA GLN A 157 -7.64 11.80 13.19
C GLN A 157 -7.00 12.35 11.91
N VAL A 158 -7.77 12.58 10.85
CA VAL A 158 -7.28 13.25 9.64
C VAL A 158 -6.75 14.63 9.95
N ALA A 159 -7.50 15.42 10.72
CA ALA A 159 -7.08 16.78 11.11
C ALA A 159 -5.76 16.78 11.90
N GLU A 160 -5.60 15.85 12.86
CA GLU A 160 -4.36 15.72 13.63
C GLU A 160 -3.20 15.18 12.78
N PHE A 161 -3.44 14.22 11.89
CA PHE A 161 -2.42 13.68 10.98
C PHE A 161 -1.90 14.76 10.01
N ARG A 162 -2.79 15.65 9.54
CA ARG A 162 -2.44 16.77 8.65
C ARG A 162 -1.65 17.87 9.34
N ARG A 163 -1.70 17.98 10.67
CA ARG A 163 -1.01 19.04 11.41
C ARG A 163 0.51 18.98 11.18
N PRO A 164 1.15 20.07 10.75
CA PRO A 164 2.60 20.11 10.57
C PRO A 164 3.35 19.72 11.84
N GLY A 165 4.37 18.88 11.70
CA GLY A 165 5.19 18.42 12.83
C GLY A 165 4.56 17.31 13.68
N THR A 166 3.38 16.80 13.32
CA THR A 166 2.83 15.60 13.98
C THR A 166 3.75 14.42 13.73
N GLN A 167 4.34 13.90 14.81
CA GLN A 167 5.13 12.68 14.73
C GLN A 167 4.20 11.48 14.52
N VAL A 168 4.45 10.72 13.47
CA VAL A 168 3.71 9.50 13.13
C VAL A 168 4.62 8.30 13.29
N VAL A 169 4.15 7.28 13.99
CA VAL A 169 4.81 5.99 14.13
C VAL A 169 4.00 4.94 13.40
N LEU A 170 4.66 4.15 12.56
CA LEU A 170 4.09 2.98 11.88
C LEU A 170 4.74 1.73 12.45
N GLY A 171 3.96 0.70 12.73
CA GLY A 171 4.52 -0.51 13.31
C GLY A 171 3.61 -1.73 13.29
N PHE A 172 4.17 -2.82 13.83
CA PHE A 172 3.48 -4.07 14.13
C PHE A 172 3.58 -4.40 15.62
N GLU A 173 2.49 -4.93 16.19
CA GLU A 173 2.44 -5.49 17.55
C GLU A 173 2.47 -7.03 17.55
N HIS A 174 3.07 -7.63 16.54
CA HIS A 174 3.15 -9.09 16.46
C HIS A 174 4.28 -9.64 17.35
N PRO A 175 4.06 -10.70 18.18
CA PRO A 175 5.07 -11.23 19.11
C PRO A 175 6.39 -11.62 18.46
N ALA A 176 6.36 -12.11 17.23
CA ALA A 176 7.55 -12.49 16.46
C ALA A 176 8.11 -11.37 15.58
N TYR A 177 7.42 -10.21 15.49
CA TYR A 177 7.83 -9.06 14.67
C TYR A 177 7.29 -7.74 15.22
N GLY A 178 7.68 -7.39 16.44
CA GLY A 178 7.32 -6.13 17.09
C GLY A 178 8.29 -5.02 16.70
N HIS A 179 8.10 -4.40 15.55
CA HIS A 179 8.94 -3.31 15.04
C HIS A 179 8.12 -2.05 14.78
N MET A 180 8.76 -0.91 14.99
CA MET A 180 8.18 0.42 14.74
C MET A 180 9.18 1.31 14.00
N ALA A 181 8.66 2.23 13.19
CA ALA A 181 9.42 3.26 12.51
C ALA A 181 8.71 4.61 12.61
N VAL A 182 9.49 5.67 12.78
CA VAL A 182 8.97 7.05 12.75
C VAL A 182 8.91 7.51 11.31
N ALA A 183 7.75 8.00 10.86
CA ALA A 183 7.57 8.53 9.52
C ALA A 183 8.38 9.84 9.36
N PRO A 184 9.23 9.95 8.32
CA PRO A 184 9.78 11.24 7.93
C PRO A 184 8.65 12.24 7.61
N GLU A 185 8.86 13.52 7.91
CA GLU A 185 7.85 14.56 7.67
C GLU A 185 7.43 14.61 6.18
N ALA A 186 8.36 14.39 5.24
CA ALA A 186 8.07 14.33 3.82
C ALA A 186 7.10 13.18 3.46
N VAL A 187 7.22 12.03 4.15
CA VAL A 187 6.30 10.91 4.00
C VAL A 187 4.94 11.28 4.57
N ARG A 188 4.88 11.78 5.81
CA ARG A 188 3.61 12.23 6.41
C ARG A 188 2.88 13.23 5.52
N GLN A 189 3.59 14.23 4.98
CA GLN A 189 3.02 15.26 4.09
C GLN A 189 2.48 14.64 2.78
N ALA A 190 3.21 13.69 2.19
CA ALA A 190 2.76 13.01 0.98
C ALA A 190 1.49 12.19 1.24
N LEU A 191 1.44 11.45 2.35
CA LEU A 191 0.28 10.63 2.73
C LEU A 191 -0.92 11.48 3.13
N ALA A 192 -0.72 12.66 3.71
CA ALA A 192 -1.78 13.59 4.07
C ALA A 192 -2.58 14.10 2.86
N GLN A 193 -2.07 13.94 1.64
CA GLN A 193 -2.78 14.31 0.40
C GLN A 193 -3.83 13.28 -0.02
N ASP A 194 -3.81 12.07 0.54
CA ASP A 194 -4.76 11.00 0.21
C ASP A 194 -6.15 11.22 0.87
N PHE A 195 -6.20 12.05 1.89
CA PHE A 195 -7.48 12.41 2.53
C PHE A 195 -8.21 13.52 1.76
N ASP A 196 -9.55 13.55 1.87
CA ASP A 196 -10.41 14.61 1.31
C ASP A 196 -10.46 15.87 2.18
#